data_1db5f470cf7e0881f7df8d1c66c59b86
#
_entry.id   1db5f470cf7e0881f7df8d1c66c59b86
#
_cell.length_a   1.000
_cell.length_b   1.000
_cell.length_c   1.000
_cell.angle_alpha   90.00
_cell.angle_beta   90.00
_cell.angle_gamma   90.00
#
_symmetry.space_group_name_H-M   'P 1'
#
loop_
_entity.id
_entity.type
_entity.pdbx_description
1 polymer ?
#
loop_
_entity_poly.entity_id
_entity_poly.type
_entity_poly.pdbx_seq_one_letter_code
_entity_poly.pdbx_strand_id
1 'polypeptide(L)'
;DTKYHEKACGIPSYNLDPFMASEQHMREVYVSHAKDADVCIVEGMMGMFDGYDRSKGSSAEIAKILNLPVVLVVNAKSAAYSLAAMIKGYLDFDPQVEVAGVIFNQAGSDRHEEMLREICDDLNVPCLGCLRKFDALKEESRHLGLDFSRKDEDGITETLLKQLDAQLNLDFLLQITRREVDVTTEVKKNVSLSGNIWVARNKESFSFIYAEHLDYLNQFGTVTFFDPEDNSAVVPDNVDLLYLPGGYPENRALQLSAAPRVIDSVKDHIERGGIAECGGMMYLASELVMCKDPYTAFKMVDALPMKVSACKDDMRLAMGYRSFDFRGVKLRGHEFHYSRIIDQDEKLASAVQVYNAKGHPVNTAVFRYKNLIASYTHLYWGETGIWSLFEQVPGE
;
A
#
# COMPACT_ATOMS: atom_id res chain seq x y z
N ASP A 1 4.75 1.94 -2.39
CA ASP A 1 5.48 3.03 -3.10
C ASP A 1 4.57 4.07 -3.74
N THR A 2 3.24 3.95 -3.54
CA THR A 2 2.23 4.91 -4.04
C THR A 2 2.52 6.37 -3.69
N LYS A 3 3.18 6.63 -2.55
CA LYS A 3 3.59 7.99 -2.15
C LYS A 3 4.66 8.60 -3.06
N TYR A 4 5.58 7.78 -3.60
CA TYR A 4 6.55 8.26 -4.59
C TYR A 4 5.86 8.55 -5.91
N HIS A 5 4.90 7.72 -6.31
CA HIS A 5 4.11 7.94 -7.51
C HIS A 5 3.29 9.23 -7.38
N GLU A 6 2.60 9.42 -6.26
CA GLU A 6 1.83 10.64 -5.97
C GLU A 6 2.72 11.89 -6.04
N LYS A 7 3.93 11.81 -5.45
CA LYS A 7 4.88 12.91 -5.49
C LYS A 7 5.40 13.20 -6.90
N ALA A 8 5.72 12.15 -7.68
CA ALA A 8 6.22 12.31 -9.03
C ALA A 8 5.15 12.82 -10.02
N CYS A 9 3.90 12.38 -9.85
CA CYS A 9 2.80 12.70 -10.76
C CYS A 9 1.95 13.90 -10.30
N GLY A 10 2.04 14.31 -9.03
CA GLY A 10 1.20 15.36 -8.46
C GLY A 10 -0.27 14.98 -8.26
N ILE A 11 -0.62 13.70 -8.45
CA ILE A 11 -1.97 13.14 -8.29
C ILE A 11 -1.90 11.83 -7.48
N PRO A 12 -2.98 11.44 -6.79
CA PRO A 12 -3.02 10.20 -6.02
C PRO A 12 -2.71 8.96 -6.87
N SER A 13 -2.06 7.98 -6.26
CA SER A 13 -1.79 6.68 -6.86
C SER A 13 -2.70 5.61 -6.24
N TYR A 14 -3.31 4.78 -7.08
CA TYR A 14 -4.31 3.78 -6.70
C TYR A 14 -3.76 2.37 -6.72
N ASN A 15 -4.26 1.53 -5.83
CA ASN A 15 -3.86 0.14 -5.76
C ASN A 15 -4.82 -0.74 -6.56
N LEU A 16 -4.26 -1.69 -7.30
CA LEU A 16 -5.00 -2.71 -8.04
C LEU A 16 -4.59 -4.08 -7.50
N ASP A 17 -5.53 -4.80 -6.89
CA ASP A 17 -5.22 -6.08 -6.26
C ASP A 17 -6.39 -7.07 -6.40
N PRO A 18 -6.22 -8.16 -7.17
CA PRO A 18 -7.30 -9.10 -7.47
C PRO A 18 -7.63 -10.06 -6.32
N PHE A 19 -6.87 -10.04 -5.21
CA PHE A 19 -7.29 -10.70 -3.99
C PHE A 19 -8.22 -9.82 -3.16
N MET A 20 -7.88 -8.54 -3.02
CA MET A 20 -8.60 -7.60 -2.16
C MET A 20 -9.88 -7.08 -2.80
N ALA A 21 -9.90 -6.90 -4.12
CA ALA A 21 -11.03 -6.44 -4.90
C ALA A 21 -11.45 -7.45 -5.98
N SER A 22 -12.65 -7.30 -6.52
CA SER A 22 -13.08 -8.05 -7.71
C SER A 22 -12.40 -7.52 -8.98
N GLU A 23 -12.33 -8.36 -10.01
CA GLU A 23 -11.86 -7.96 -11.33
C GLU A 23 -12.66 -6.77 -11.88
N GLN A 24 -14.00 -6.78 -11.68
CA GLN A 24 -14.89 -5.71 -12.11
C GLN A 24 -14.52 -4.39 -11.41
N HIS A 25 -14.32 -4.40 -10.10
CA HIS A 25 -13.96 -3.22 -9.34
C HIS A 25 -12.58 -2.67 -9.76
N MET A 26 -11.59 -3.54 -9.98
CA MET A 26 -10.29 -3.10 -10.49
C MET A 26 -10.38 -2.42 -11.86
N ARG A 27 -11.24 -2.93 -12.77
CA ARG A 27 -11.51 -2.26 -14.05
C ARG A 27 -12.16 -0.90 -13.86
N GLU A 28 -13.13 -0.78 -12.94
CA GLU A 28 -13.79 0.49 -12.60
C GLU A 28 -12.77 1.51 -12.07
N VAL A 29 -11.90 1.10 -11.15
CA VAL A 29 -10.83 1.96 -10.61
C VAL A 29 -9.88 2.40 -11.73
N TYR A 30 -9.39 1.45 -12.54
CA TYR A 30 -8.47 1.75 -13.63
C TYR A 30 -9.11 2.73 -14.64
N VAL A 31 -10.31 2.44 -15.13
CA VAL A 31 -11.00 3.28 -16.13
C VAL A 31 -11.28 4.68 -15.58
N SER A 32 -11.72 4.79 -14.32
CA SER A 32 -12.04 6.09 -13.71
C SER A 32 -10.85 7.05 -13.69
N HIS A 33 -9.63 6.53 -13.58
CA HIS A 33 -8.41 7.34 -13.50
C HIS A 33 -7.60 7.39 -14.81
N ALA A 34 -7.72 6.37 -15.66
CA ALA A 34 -6.97 6.29 -16.92
C ALA A 34 -7.64 7.02 -18.08
N LYS A 35 -8.98 7.18 -18.08
CA LYS A 35 -9.75 7.72 -19.22
C LYS A 35 -9.36 9.15 -19.61
N ASP A 36 -8.94 9.95 -18.66
CA ASP A 36 -8.57 11.35 -18.85
C ASP A 36 -7.05 11.59 -18.76
N ALA A 37 -6.26 10.52 -18.65
CA ALA A 37 -4.81 10.58 -18.54
C ALA A 37 -4.13 10.44 -19.91
N ASP A 38 -3.10 11.24 -20.17
CA ASP A 38 -2.26 11.10 -21.35
C ASP A 38 -1.39 9.82 -21.28
N VAL A 39 -0.92 9.49 -20.09
CA VAL A 39 -0.10 8.29 -19.80
C VAL A 39 -0.55 7.69 -18.47
N CYS A 40 -0.73 6.37 -18.44
CA CYS A 40 -1.05 5.61 -17.24
C CYS A 40 0.04 4.54 -17.02
N ILE A 41 0.65 4.55 -15.84
CA ILE A 41 1.70 3.59 -15.47
C ILE A 41 1.20 2.74 -14.32
N VAL A 42 1.25 1.41 -14.51
CA VAL A 42 0.96 0.42 -13.47
C VAL A 42 2.27 -0.26 -13.08
N GLU A 43 2.71 -0.06 -11.84
CA GLU A 43 3.91 -0.71 -11.32
C GLU A 43 3.59 -2.08 -10.73
N GLY A 44 4.32 -3.12 -11.15
CA GLY A 44 4.25 -4.44 -10.53
C GLY A 44 4.96 -4.47 -9.19
N MET A 45 4.28 -4.92 -8.13
CA MET A 45 4.79 -4.93 -6.76
C MET A 45 5.76 -6.08 -6.48
N MET A 46 5.49 -7.25 -7.04
CA MET A 46 6.26 -8.49 -6.85
C MET A 46 6.89 -8.91 -8.18
N GLY A 47 7.58 -10.04 -8.19
CA GLY A 47 7.97 -10.66 -9.45
C GLY A 47 6.76 -10.85 -10.36
N MET A 48 6.95 -10.71 -11.66
CA MET A 48 5.87 -10.62 -12.66
C MET A 48 4.82 -11.74 -12.52
N PHE A 49 5.24 -12.96 -12.18
CA PHE A 49 4.38 -14.13 -12.04
C PHE A 49 4.14 -14.53 -10.57
N ASP A 50 4.64 -13.74 -9.61
CA ASP A 50 4.48 -14.03 -8.19
C ASP A 50 3.16 -13.49 -7.67
N GLY A 51 2.26 -14.37 -7.32
CA GLY A 51 0.95 -14.07 -6.76
C GLY A 51 0.70 -14.79 -5.43
N TYR A 52 -0.50 -14.65 -4.88
CA TYR A 52 -0.89 -15.29 -3.62
C TYR A 52 -1.12 -16.81 -3.74
N ASP A 53 -1.42 -17.29 -4.94
CA ASP A 53 -1.50 -18.72 -5.28
C ASP A 53 -0.92 -18.90 -6.68
N ARG A 54 0.38 -19.20 -6.78
CA ARG A 54 1.14 -19.19 -8.04
C ARG A 54 1.01 -17.81 -8.72
N SER A 55 0.53 -17.75 -9.96
CA SER A 55 0.36 -16.50 -10.70
C SER A 55 -0.94 -15.73 -10.38
N LYS A 56 -1.83 -16.26 -9.54
CA LYS A 56 -3.05 -15.53 -9.14
C LYS A 56 -2.69 -14.33 -8.26
N GLY A 57 -3.18 -13.17 -8.63
CA GLY A 57 -2.86 -11.89 -7.98
C GLY A 57 -1.53 -11.30 -8.39
N SER A 58 -0.87 -11.87 -9.40
CA SER A 58 0.40 -11.37 -9.92
C SER A 58 0.22 -10.16 -10.84
N SER A 59 1.31 -9.43 -11.09
CA SER A 59 1.35 -8.35 -12.07
C SER A 59 0.97 -8.83 -13.48
N ALA A 60 1.32 -10.08 -13.85
CA ALA A 60 0.91 -10.68 -15.10
C ALA A 60 -0.62 -10.87 -15.20
N GLU A 61 -1.29 -11.27 -14.11
CA GLU A 61 -2.76 -11.38 -14.09
C GLU A 61 -3.42 -10.01 -14.25
N ILE A 62 -2.93 -8.99 -13.54
CA ILE A 62 -3.44 -7.62 -13.65
C ILE A 62 -3.26 -7.09 -15.09
N ALA A 63 -2.09 -7.32 -15.70
CA ALA A 63 -1.85 -6.92 -17.09
C ALA A 63 -2.85 -7.56 -18.07
N LYS A 64 -3.19 -8.85 -17.87
CA LYS A 64 -4.21 -9.54 -18.67
C LYS A 64 -5.62 -9.02 -18.40
N ILE A 65 -6.00 -8.84 -17.15
CA ILE A 65 -7.31 -8.30 -16.77
C ILE A 65 -7.55 -6.94 -17.42
N LEU A 66 -6.55 -6.07 -17.41
CA LEU A 66 -6.65 -4.70 -17.92
C LEU A 66 -6.21 -4.55 -19.38
N ASN A 67 -5.78 -5.64 -20.04
CA ASN A 67 -5.24 -5.65 -21.39
C ASN A 67 -4.08 -4.65 -21.57
N LEU A 68 -3.13 -4.66 -20.63
CA LEU A 68 -1.99 -3.75 -20.64
C LEU A 68 -0.73 -4.41 -21.20
N PRO A 69 0.02 -3.72 -22.06
CA PRO A 69 1.34 -4.17 -22.48
C PRO A 69 2.33 -4.07 -21.32
N VAL A 70 3.19 -5.06 -21.21
CA VAL A 70 4.20 -5.13 -20.14
C VAL A 70 5.55 -4.66 -20.66
N VAL A 71 6.19 -3.76 -19.93
CA VAL A 71 7.59 -3.39 -20.10
C VAL A 71 8.41 -4.08 -19.02
N LEU A 72 9.31 -4.97 -19.42
CA LEU A 72 10.22 -5.64 -18.48
C LEU A 72 11.36 -4.71 -18.11
N VAL A 73 11.54 -4.43 -16.81
CA VAL A 73 12.71 -3.74 -16.29
C VAL A 73 13.67 -4.78 -15.71
N VAL A 74 14.79 -5.00 -16.40
CA VAL A 74 15.74 -6.05 -16.10
C VAL A 74 16.99 -5.49 -15.44
N ASN A 75 17.33 -5.99 -14.25
CA ASN A 75 18.59 -5.63 -13.61
C ASN A 75 19.77 -6.28 -14.30
N ALA A 76 20.59 -5.49 -15.00
CA ALA A 76 21.75 -5.93 -15.75
C ALA A 76 23.07 -5.91 -14.95
N LYS A 77 23.02 -5.56 -13.66
CA LYS A 77 24.23 -5.48 -12.81
C LYS A 77 24.96 -6.82 -12.81
N SER A 78 26.22 -6.79 -13.27
CA SER A 78 27.11 -7.97 -13.29
C SER A 78 26.57 -9.18 -14.08
N ALA A 79 25.68 -8.94 -15.04
CA ALA A 79 25.12 -9.95 -15.94
C ALA A 79 25.25 -9.49 -17.39
N ALA A 80 25.35 -10.43 -18.30
CA ALA A 80 25.51 -10.19 -19.74
C ALA A 80 24.55 -11.13 -20.51
N TYR A 81 25.01 -11.83 -21.52
CA TYR A 81 24.17 -12.64 -22.42
C TYR A 81 23.29 -13.69 -21.70
N SER A 82 23.63 -14.13 -20.48
CA SER A 82 22.77 -15.01 -19.68
C SER A 82 21.39 -14.41 -19.39
N LEU A 83 21.23 -13.09 -19.46
CA LEU A 83 19.93 -12.43 -19.35
C LEU A 83 18.98 -12.82 -20.49
N ALA A 84 19.51 -13.24 -21.65
CA ALA A 84 18.70 -13.75 -22.76
C ALA A 84 17.81 -14.94 -22.33
N ALA A 85 18.36 -15.88 -21.55
CA ALA A 85 17.61 -17.03 -21.06
C ALA A 85 16.49 -16.60 -20.09
N MET A 86 16.76 -15.62 -19.24
CA MET A 86 15.76 -15.09 -18.30
C MET A 86 14.66 -14.34 -19.04
N ILE A 87 15.01 -13.43 -19.95
CA ILE A 87 14.04 -12.67 -20.76
C ILE A 87 13.21 -13.62 -21.61
N LYS A 88 13.84 -14.60 -22.28
CA LYS A 88 13.14 -15.63 -23.04
C LYS A 88 12.11 -16.37 -22.18
N GLY A 89 12.47 -16.69 -20.92
CA GLY A 89 11.54 -17.28 -19.96
C GLY A 89 10.31 -16.40 -19.73
N TYR A 90 10.49 -15.10 -19.53
CA TYR A 90 9.36 -14.16 -19.36
C TYR A 90 8.50 -14.03 -20.63
N LEU A 91 9.09 -14.06 -21.81
CA LEU A 91 8.38 -13.96 -23.07
C LEU A 91 7.51 -15.20 -23.37
N ASP A 92 7.98 -16.38 -22.97
CA ASP A 92 7.36 -17.66 -23.36
C ASP A 92 6.48 -18.28 -22.26
N PHE A 93 6.64 -17.87 -21.00
CA PHE A 93 6.00 -18.52 -19.84
C PHE A 93 4.48 -18.42 -19.87
N ASP A 94 3.94 -17.27 -20.23
CA ASP A 94 2.49 -17.06 -20.41
C ASP A 94 2.25 -16.27 -21.72
N PRO A 95 1.81 -16.96 -22.79
CA PRO A 95 1.60 -16.31 -24.10
C PRO A 95 0.42 -15.31 -24.12
N GLN A 96 -0.37 -15.23 -23.04
CA GLN A 96 -1.42 -14.23 -22.93
C GLN A 96 -0.90 -12.89 -22.39
N VAL A 97 0.33 -12.84 -21.91
CA VAL A 97 0.97 -11.61 -21.45
C VAL A 97 1.75 -11.01 -22.59
N GLU A 98 1.35 -9.83 -23.02
CA GLU A 98 2.05 -9.09 -24.07
C GLU A 98 3.26 -8.35 -23.47
N VAL A 99 4.46 -8.82 -23.73
CA VAL A 99 5.70 -8.11 -23.40
C VAL A 99 6.05 -7.19 -24.56
N ALA A 100 5.83 -5.88 -24.39
CA ALA A 100 6.04 -4.87 -25.43
C ALA A 100 7.51 -4.50 -25.62
N GLY A 101 8.34 -4.64 -24.58
CA GLY A 101 9.75 -4.32 -24.67
C GLY A 101 10.51 -4.49 -23.36
N VAL A 102 11.82 -4.25 -23.43
CA VAL A 102 12.74 -4.43 -22.30
C VAL A 102 13.51 -3.14 -22.05
N ILE A 103 13.63 -2.77 -20.77
CA ILE A 103 14.54 -1.75 -20.27
C ILE A 103 15.59 -2.45 -19.40
N PHE A 104 16.88 -2.26 -19.72
CA PHE A 104 17.94 -2.73 -18.85
C PHE A 104 18.32 -1.65 -17.83
N ASN A 105 18.35 -2.02 -16.57
CA ASN A 105 18.78 -1.13 -15.48
C ASN A 105 20.18 -1.54 -14.99
N GLN A 106 20.97 -0.56 -14.55
CA GLN A 106 22.33 -0.72 -14.05
C GLN A 106 23.34 -1.25 -15.09
N ALA A 107 23.22 -0.84 -16.35
CA ALA A 107 24.23 -1.09 -17.38
C ALA A 107 25.59 -0.48 -16.99
N GLY A 108 26.68 -1.23 -17.17
CA GLY A 108 27.99 -0.83 -16.62
C GLY A 108 28.86 0.00 -17.59
N SER A 109 28.80 -0.24 -18.89
CA SER A 109 29.66 0.39 -19.92
C SER A 109 29.00 0.35 -21.29
N ASP A 110 29.56 1.07 -22.27
CA ASP A 110 29.05 1.06 -23.64
C ASP A 110 29.09 -0.35 -24.27
N ARG A 111 30.21 -1.06 -24.09
CA ARG A 111 30.30 -2.45 -24.52
C ARG A 111 29.26 -3.36 -23.84
N HIS A 112 28.95 -3.11 -22.57
CA HIS A 112 27.92 -3.86 -21.87
C HIS A 112 26.54 -3.56 -22.46
N GLU A 113 26.26 -2.30 -22.78
CA GLU A 113 25.03 -1.90 -23.45
C GLU A 113 24.89 -2.54 -24.84
N GLU A 114 25.95 -2.58 -25.65
CA GLU A 114 25.96 -3.29 -26.96
C GLU A 114 25.51 -4.75 -26.79
N MET A 115 26.11 -5.47 -25.84
CA MET A 115 25.75 -6.87 -25.52
C MET A 115 24.30 -7.03 -25.06
N LEU A 116 23.76 -6.06 -24.32
CA LEU A 116 22.37 -6.07 -23.84
C LEU A 116 21.37 -5.83 -24.98
N ARG A 117 21.74 -4.97 -25.96
CA ARG A 117 20.93 -4.71 -27.14
C ARG A 117 20.92 -5.92 -28.09
N GLU A 118 22.06 -6.60 -28.28
CA GLU A 118 22.16 -7.86 -29.03
C GLU A 118 21.20 -8.93 -28.48
N ILE A 119 20.98 -9.01 -27.16
CA ILE A 119 19.99 -9.91 -26.56
C ILE A 119 18.58 -9.64 -27.10
N CYS A 120 18.20 -8.36 -27.16
CA CYS A 120 16.88 -7.98 -27.66
C CYS A 120 16.71 -8.29 -29.13
N ASP A 121 17.76 -8.08 -29.94
CA ASP A 121 17.78 -8.42 -31.37
C ASP A 121 17.61 -9.94 -31.55
N ASP A 122 18.38 -10.76 -30.84
CA ASP A 122 18.31 -12.22 -30.86
C ASP A 122 16.94 -12.78 -30.43
N LEU A 123 16.30 -12.13 -29.48
CA LEU A 123 14.98 -12.51 -28.98
C LEU A 123 13.82 -11.87 -29.74
N ASN A 124 14.12 -11.00 -30.71
CA ASN A 124 13.13 -10.23 -31.45
C ASN A 124 12.13 -9.49 -30.55
N VAL A 125 12.66 -8.83 -29.51
CA VAL A 125 11.89 -7.99 -28.58
C VAL A 125 12.46 -6.56 -28.54
N PRO A 126 11.64 -5.49 -28.53
CA PRO A 126 12.13 -4.13 -28.51
C PRO A 126 13.03 -3.83 -27.29
N CYS A 127 14.23 -3.27 -27.54
CA CYS A 127 15.06 -2.65 -26.51
C CYS A 127 14.64 -1.18 -26.36
N LEU A 128 14.01 -0.83 -25.23
CA LEU A 128 13.50 0.51 -24.97
C LEU A 128 14.57 1.42 -24.37
N GLY A 129 15.65 0.84 -23.86
CA GLY A 129 16.80 1.58 -23.36
C GLY A 129 17.65 0.80 -22.37
N CYS A 130 18.82 1.38 -22.09
CA CYS A 130 19.79 0.85 -21.11
C CYS A 130 20.19 1.96 -20.14
N LEU A 131 19.63 1.91 -18.94
CA LEU A 131 19.93 2.88 -17.89
C LEU A 131 21.26 2.57 -17.22
N ARG A 132 22.15 3.54 -17.21
CA ARG A 132 23.44 3.43 -16.54
C ARG A 132 23.26 3.47 -15.02
N LYS A 133 24.19 2.78 -14.34
CA LYS A 133 24.26 2.86 -12.89
C LYS A 133 24.45 4.33 -12.47
N PHE A 134 23.60 4.79 -11.58
CA PHE A 134 23.63 6.13 -11.05
C PHE A 134 23.67 6.09 -9.52
N ASP A 135 24.87 6.27 -8.96
CA ASP A 135 25.08 6.08 -7.52
C ASP A 135 24.33 7.10 -6.64
N ALA A 136 23.98 8.29 -7.19
CA ALA A 136 23.20 9.29 -6.47
C ALA A 136 21.75 8.86 -6.23
N LEU A 137 21.22 7.89 -7.01
CA LEU A 137 19.89 7.30 -6.84
C LEU A 137 19.86 6.08 -5.94
N LYS A 138 20.98 5.79 -5.27
CA LYS A 138 21.02 4.67 -4.33
C LYS A 138 20.21 5.01 -3.09
N GLU A 139 18.93 4.68 -3.12
CA GLU A 139 18.08 4.74 -1.96
C GLU A 139 18.45 3.65 -0.95
N GLU A 140 18.57 4.02 0.32
CA GLU A 140 18.66 3.03 1.38
C GLU A 140 17.23 2.48 1.62
N SER A 141 17.01 1.21 1.27
CA SER A 141 15.75 0.56 1.62
C SER A 141 15.72 0.30 3.13
N ARG A 142 14.67 0.71 3.81
CA ARG A 142 14.33 0.25 5.15
C ARG A 142 13.75 -1.17 5.09
N HIS A 143 13.67 -1.84 6.23
CA HIS A 143 13.08 -3.19 6.32
C HIS A 143 11.63 -3.29 5.81
N LEU A 144 10.92 -2.16 5.67
CA LEU A 144 9.51 -2.06 5.29
C LEU A 144 9.27 -1.12 4.07
N GLY A 145 10.24 -1.01 3.17
CA GLY A 145 10.11 -0.20 1.97
C GLY A 145 11.07 0.99 1.92
N LEU A 146 10.75 1.97 1.09
CA LEU A 146 11.59 3.15 0.86
C LEU A 146 11.47 4.17 1.99
N ASP A 147 12.54 4.91 2.26
CA ASP A 147 12.55 5.96 3.29
C ASP A 147 11.96 7.27 2.77
N PHE A 148 10.73 7.59 3.20
CA PHE A 148 10.05 8.84 2.83
C PHE A 148 10.51 10.07 3.63
N SER A 149 11.41 9.92 4.59
CA SER A 149 11.86 11.04 5.45
C SER A 149 12.94 11.89 4.80
N ARG A 150 13.59 11.42 3.74
CA ARG A 150 14.61 12.19 3.02
C ARG A 150 13.98 13.42 2.38
N LYS A 151 14.63 14.58 2.59
CA LYS A 151 14.32 15.80 1.84
C LYS A 151 14.73 15.55 0.38
N ASP A 152 13.80 15.80 -0.54
CA ASP A 152 14.19 15.84 -1.94
C ASP A 152 15.25 16.88 -2.17
N GLU A 153 16.29 16.43 -2.75
CA GLU A 153 17.19 17.29 -3.45
C GLU A 153 16.62 17.44 -4.87
N ASP A 154 15.98 18.57 -5.16
CA ASP A 154 15.42 18.90 -6.49
C ASP A 154 16.42 18.60 -7.62
N GLY A 155 17.70 18.72 -7.33
CA GLY A 155 18.79 18.40 -8.24
C GLY A 155 18.90 16.91 -8.62
N ILE A 156 18.51 15.96 -7.76
CA ILE A 156 18.54 14.52 -8.07
C ILE A 156 17.44 14.21 -9.09
N THR A 157 16.25 14.75 -8.88
CA THR A 157 15.11 14.54 -9.79
C THR A 157 15.41 15.07 -11.19
N GLU A 158 15.96 16.29 -11.30
CA GLU A 158 16.32 16.87 -12.61
C GLU A 158 17.42 16.07 -13.32
N THR A 159 18.43 15.61 -12.59
CA THR A 159 19.49 14.79 -13.14
C THR A 159 18.97 13.43 -13.61
N LEU A 160 18.08 12.82 -12.84
CA LEU A 160 17.41 11.58 -13.22
C LEU A 160 16.60 11.74 -14.50
N LEU A 161 15.79 12.79 -14.60
CA LEU A 161 14.99 13.07 -15.80
C LEU A 161 15.86 13.24 -17.04
N LYS A 162 16.97 13.98 -16.96
CA LYS A 162 17.93 14.11 -18.06
C LYS A 162 18.54 12.78 -18.46
N GLN A 163 18.85 11.92 -17.49
CA GLN A 163 19.39 10.59 -17.76
C GLN A 163 18.36 9.68 -18.44
N LEU A 164 17.13 9.69 -17.97
CA LEU A 164 16.03 8.92 -18.56
C LEU A 164 15.77 9.35 -20.00
N ASP A 165 15.67 10.65 -20.25
CA ASP A 165 15.48 11.22 -21.58
C ASP A 165 16.60 10.87 -22.56
N ALA A 166 17.84 10.84 -22.07
CA ALA A 166 19.00 10.49 -22.90
C ALA A 166 19.15 8.98 -23.17
N GLN A 167 18.62 8.11 -22.32
CA GLN A 167 18.90 6.66 -22.33
C GLN A 167 17.66 5.80 -22.64
N LEU A 168 16.47 6.36 -22.61
CA LEU A 168 15.23 5.69 -23.00
C LEU A 168 14.68 6.27 -24.30
N ASN A 169 14.16 5.41 -25.16
CA ASN A 169 13.39 5.84 -26.32
C ASN A 169 11.92 6.02 -25.92
N LEU A 170 11.63 7.18 -25.29
CA LEU A 170 10.30 7.47 -24.75
C LEU A 170 9.22 7.54 -25.83
N ASP A 171 9.52 8.13 -27.00
CA ASP A 171 8.56 8.20 -28.11
C ASP A 171 8.16 6.81 -28.60
N PHE A 172 9.15 5.94 -28.77
CA PHE A 172 8.90 4.56 -29.19
C PHE A 172 8.16 3.77 -28.11
N LEU A 173 8.53 3.93 -26.83
CA LEU A 173 7.81 3.33 -25.70
C LEU A 173 6.34 3.73 -25.73
N LEU A 174 6.02 5.00 -25.83
CA LEU A 174 4.64 5.51 -25.88
C LEU A 174 3.90 4.98 -27.12
N GLN A 175 4.58 4.88 -28.26
CA GLN A 175 4.01 4.36 -29.50
C GLN A 175 3.58 2.89 -29.35
N ILE A 176 4.47 2.01 -28.84
CA ILE A 176 4.20 0.56 -28.78
C ILE A 176 3.29 0.15 -27.61
N THR A 177 3.20 1.00 -26.58
CA THR A 177 2.34 0.76 -25.42
C THR A 177 0.98 1.46 -25.51
N ARG A 178 0.71 2.18 -26.60
CA ARG A 178 -0.56 2.88 -26.79
C ARG A 178 -1.74 1.93 -26.78
N ARG A 179 -2.72 2.21 -25.91
CA ARG A 179 -3.98 1.45 -25.83
C ARG A 179 -5.16 2.43 -25.70
N GLU A 180 -6.32 1.99 -26.17
CA GLU A 180 -7.58 2.67 -25.89
C GLU A 180 -8.14 2.14 -24.57
N VAL A 181 -8.59 3.05 -23.71
CA VAL A 181 -9.26 2.69 -22.45
C VAL A 181 -10.72 2.35 -22.76
N ASP A 182 -11.16 1.14 -22.38
CA ASP A 182 -12.55 0.74 -22.52
C ASP A 182 -13.43 1.49 -21.50
N VAL A 183 -14.05 2.58 -21.95
CA VAL A 183 -14.90 3.45 -21.14
C VAL A 183 -16.34 2.94 -20.99
N THR A 184 -16.66 1.74 -21.50
CA THR A 184 -18.00 1.15 -21.33
C THR A 184 -18.26 0.66 -19.92
N THR A 185 -17.23 0.56 -19.09
CA THR A 185 -17.33 0.25 -17.66
C THR A 185 -18.07 1.38 -16.95
N GLU A 186 -19.26 1.11 -16.43
CA GLU A 186 -20.03 2.07 -15.65
C GLU A 186 -19.39 2.30 -14.28
N VAL A 187 -18.98 3.54 -14.03
CA VAL A 187 -18.49 3.97 -12.71
C VAL A 187 -19.69 4.34 -11.85
N LYS A 188 -19.93 3.65 -10.76
CA LYS A 188 -21.02 3.94 -9.82
C LYS A 188 -20.86 5.35 -9.25
N LYS A 189 -21.84 6.22 -9.44
CA LYS A 189 -21.94 7.49 -8.73
C LYS A 189 -22.55 7.26 -7.36
N ASN A 190 -21.79 7.59 -6.32
CA ASN A 190 -22.25 7.42 -4.94
C ASN A 190 -22.99 8.66 -4.44
N VAL A 191 -23.83 8.44 -3.43
CA VAL A 191 -24.65 9.48 -2.79
C VAL A 191 -23.78 10.22 -1.78
N SER A 192 -23.76 11.55 -1.81
CA SER A 192 -23.08 12.36 -0.79
C SER A 192 -23.91 12.42 0.49
N LEU A 193 -23.31 12.04 1.60
CA LEU A 193 -23.84 12.20 2.95
C LEU A 193 -23.11 13.37 3.65
N SER A 194 -23.58 13.79 4.82
CA SER A 194 -23.06 14.96 5.53
C SER A 194 -22.25 14.62 6.80
N GLY A 195 -21.60 13.46 6.82
CA GLY A 195 -20.82 13.01 7.98
C GLY A 195 -19.55 13.84 8.22
N ASN A 196 -19.12 13.90 9.48
CA ASN A 196 -17.85 14.49 9.91
C ASN A 196 -16.85 13.36 10.20
N ILE A 197 -15.85 13.20 9.35
CA ILE A 197 -14.91 12.08 9.38
C ILE A 197 -13.53 12.60 9.73
N TRP A 198 -12.93 12.05 10.77
CA TRP A 198 -11.57 12.41 11.17
C TRP A 198 -10.61 11.25 10.93
N VAL A 199 -9.51 11.56 10.25
CA VAL A 199 -8.50 10.59 9.82
C VAL A 199 -7.13 11.00 10.36
N ALA A 200 -6.52 10.13 11.15
CA ALA A 200 -5.15 10.35 11.60
C ALA A 200 -4.20 10.28 10.39
N ARG A 201 -3.35 11.29 10.23
CA ARG A 201 -2.41 11.33 9.12
C ARG A 201 -1.16 12.11 9.48
N ASN A 202 0.00 11.47 9.34
CA ASN A 202 1.30 12.14 9.34
C ASN A 202 2.29 11.39 8.44
N LYS A 203 3.55 11.81 8.45
CA LYS A 203 4.56 11.23 7.55
C LYS A 203 4.97 9.81 7.91
N GLU A 204 4.78 9.37 9.16
CA GLU A 204 5.38 8.15 9.67
C GLU A 204 4.39 7.26 10.44
N SER A 205 3.81 7.76 11.54
CA SER A 205 2.98 6.95 12.45
C SER A 205 1.65 6.51 11.84
N PHE A 206 1.05 7.36 10.98
CA PHE A 206 -0.25 7.16 10.32
C PHE A 206 -0.12 7.49 8.85
N SER A 207 0.71 6.72 8.17
CA SER A 207 1.16 7.05 6.83
C SER A 207 0.61 6.13 5.75
N PHE A 208 -0.05 5.04 6.12
CA PHE A 208 -0.56 4.04 5.19
C PHE A 208 -2.08 4.15 5.03
N ILE A 209 -2.52 4.79 3.96
CA ILE A 209 -3.95 4.92 3.59
C ILE A 209 -4.06 4.66 2.09
N TYR A 210 -5.01 3.84 1.67
CA TYR A 210 -5.34 3.71 0.25
C TYR A 210 -6.01 4.99 -0.25
N ALA A 211 -5.61 5.48 -1.42
CA ALA A 211 -6.22 6.67 -2.03
C ALA A 211 -7.73 6.49 -2.22
N GLU A 212 -8.15 5.32 -2.69
CA GLU A 212 -9.56 4.99 -2.88
C GLU A 212 -10.39 5.04 -1.59
N HIS A 213 -9.78 4.74 -0.43
CA HIS A 213 -10.45 4.90 0.86
C HIS A 213 -10.78 6.37 1.15
N LEU A 214 -9.89 7.29 0.78
CA LEU A 214 -10.15 8.72 0.92
C LEU A 214 -11.25 9.19 -0.02
N ASP A 215 -11.23 8.71 -1.27
CA ASP A 215 -12.30 9.00 -2.24
C ASP A 215 -13.64 8.48 -1.74
N TYR A 216 -13.66 7.27 -1.19
CA TYR A 216 -14.84 6.68 -0.59
C TYR A 216 -15.35 7.52 0.60
N LEU A 217 -14.49 7.88 1.55
CA LEU A 217 -14.87 8.68 2.71
C LEU A 217 -15.39 10.08 2.32
N ASN A 218 -14.79 10.71 1.31
CA ASN A 218 -15.24 12.00 0.80
C ASN A 218 -16.64 12.00 0.18
N GLN A 219 -17.16 10.81 -0.17
CA GLN A 219 -18.56 10.66 -0.62
C GLN A 219 -19.56 10.67 0.54
N PHE A 220 -19.11 10.31 1.76
CA PHE A 220 -19.95 10.25 2.94
C PHE A 220 -19.90 11.51 3.81
N GLY A 221 -18.95 12.40 3.58
CA GLY A 221 -18.89 13.62 4.35
C GLY A 221 -17.59 14.41 4.19
N THR A 222 -17.35 15.28 5.15
CA THR A 222 -16.11 16.06 5.21
C THR A 222 -15.01 15.26 5.89
N VAL A 223 -13.92 15.01 5.18
CA VAL A 223 -12.73 14.36 5.73
C VAL A 223 -11.77 15.42 6.28
N THR A 224 -11.50 15.34 7.56
CA THR A 224 -10.51 16.18 8.26
C THR A 224 -9.32 15.33 8.68
N PHE A 225 -8.13 15.75 8.30
CA PHE A 225 -6.89 15.11 8.75
C PHE A 225 -6.40 15.75 10.02
N PHE A 226 -5.89 14.93 10.95
CA PHE A 226 -5.23 15.40 12.16
C PHE A 226 -3.93 14.61 12.40
N ASP A 227 -2.96 15.26 13.04
CA ASP A 227 -1.71 14.61 13.45
C ASP A 227 -1.79 14.25 14.93
N PRO A 228 -1.82 12.96 15.31
CA PRO A 228 -1.82 12.55 16.71
C PRO A 228 -0.59 12.95 17.51
N GLU A 229 0.49 13.41 16.89
CA GLU A 229 1.67 13.95 17.57
C GLU A 229 1.48 15.43 17.97
N ASP A 230 0.54 16.14 17.37
CA ASP A 230 0.19 17.52 17.71
C ASP A 230 -0.83 17.56 18.84
N ASN A 231 -0.39 17.86 20.06
CA ASN A 231 -1.25 17.94 21.26
C ASN A 231 -2.40 18.96 21.17
N SER A 232 -2.43 19.80 20.13
CA SER A 232 -3.54 20.73 19.85
C SER A 232 -4.62 20.13 18.95
N ALA A 233 -4.32 19.04 18.24
CA ALA A 233 -5.21 18.39 17.26
C ALA A 233 -6.26 17.47 17.93
N VAL A 234 -7.00 18.02 18.89
CA VAL A 234 -8.01 17.32 19.71
C VAL A 234 -9.20 16.93 18.84
N VAL A 235 -9.59 15.65 18.88
CA VAL A 235 -10.78 15.13 18.17
C VAL A 235 -12.04 15.71 18.78
N PRO A 236 -12.88 16.43 18.02
CA PRO A 236 -14.09 17.06 18.59
C PRO A 236 -15.22 16.06 18.77
N ASP A 237 -16.19 16.45 19.61
CA ASP A 237 -17.32 15.59 19.99
C ASP A 237 -18.29 15.26 18.83
N ASN A 238 -18.33 16.08 17.79
CA ASN A 238 -19.23 15.93 16.66
C ASN A 238 -18.64 15.11 15.49
N VAL A 239 -17.64 14.29 15.74
CA VAL A 239 -17.08 13.37 14.75
C VAL A 239 -17.97 12.12 14.68
N ASP A 240 -18.34 11.73 13.47
CA ASP A 240 -19.17 10.54 13.22
C ASP A 240 -18.31 9.28 13.04
N LEU A 241 -17.14 9.43 12.42
CA LEU A 241 -16.17 8.33 12.23
C LEU A 241 -14.75 8.78 12.51
N LEU A 242 -14.05 8.05 13.36
CA LEU A 242 -12.61 8.18 13.57
C LEU A 242 -11.88 7.03 12.87
N TYR A 243 -10.98 7.38 11.93
CA TYR A 243 -10.13 6.41 11.26
C TYR A 243 -8.66 6.59 11.66
N LEU A 244 -8.09 5.55 12.24
CA LEU A 244 -6.68 5.45 12.62
C LEU A 244 -6.01 4.42 11.69
N PRO A 245 -5.42 4.86 10.58
CA PRO A 245 -4.82 3.96 9.59
C PRO A 245 -3.50 3.39 10.06
N GLY A 246 -2.90 2.57 9.22
CA GLY A 246 -1.58 2.01 9.45
C GLY A 246 -0.43 3.00 9.34
N GLY A 247 0.74 2.53 9.74
CA GLY A 247 2.00 3.26 9.76
C GLY A 247 2.94 2.69 10.80
N TYR A 248 3.91 3.51 11.24
CA TYR A 248 4.99 3.09 12.13
C TYR A 248 4.99 3.89 13.43
N PRO A 249 3.98 3.70 14.33
CA PRO A 249 3.92 4.45 15.59
C PRO A 249 5.11 4.17 16.51
N GLU A 250 5.77 3.02 16.37
CA GLU A 250 6.99 2.69 17.10
C GLU A 250 8.14 3.67 16.84
N ASN A 251 8.25 4.23 15.64
CA ASN A 251 9.28 5.21 15.31
C ASN A 251 9.04 6.56 15.99
N ARG A 252 7.82 6.82 16.41
CA ARG A 252 7.35 8.09 16.98
C ARG A 252 6.68 7.93 18.36
N ALA A 253 6.94 6.80 19.04
CA ALA A 253 6.27 6.45 20.28
C ALA A 253 6.40 7.53 21.37
N LEU A 254 7.58 8.18 21.47
CA LEU A 254 7.81 9.29 22.40
C LEU A 254 6.90 10.49 22.10
N GLN A 255 6.81 10.88 20.82
CA GLN A 255 6.01 12.04 20.38
C GLN A 255 4.52 11.77 20.58
N LEU A 256 4.05 10.59 20.21
CA LEU A 256 2.66 10.18 20.42
C LEU A 256 2.30 10.18 21.90
N SER A 257 3.16 9.64 22.76
CA SER A 257 2.94 9.63 24.22
C SER A 257 2.99 11.03 24.86
N ALA A 258 3.61 11.99 24.21
CA ALA A 258 3.71 13.38 24.67
C ALA A 258 2.50 14.26 24.29
N ALA A 259 1.45 13.69 23.67
CA ALA A 259 0.24 14.39 23.25
C ALA A 259 -1.01 13.96 24.08
N PRO A 260 -1.05 14.18 25.41
CA PRO A 260 -2.09 13.63 26.27
C PRO A 260 -3.51 14.13 25.93
N ARG A 261 -3.67 15.38 25.47
CA ARG A 261 -5.00 15.90 25.10
C ARG A 261 -5.59 15.19 23.90
N VAL A 262 -4.75 14.83 22.91
CA VAL A 262 -5.18 14.04 21.76
C VAL A 262 -5.47 12.60 22.17
N ILE A 263 -4.61 12.00 23.00
CA ILE A 263 -4.83 10.66 23.57
C ILE A 263 -6.19 10.58 24.26
N ASP A 264 -6.51 11.54 25.15
CA ASP A 264 -7.78 11.56 25.88
C ASP A 264 -8.97 11.71 24.92
N SER A 265 -8.89 12.62 23.93
CA SER A 265 -9.96 12.83 22.97
C SER A 265 -10.21 11.62 22.05
N VAL A 266 -9.13 10.94 21.62
CA VAL A 266 -9.24 9.70 20.84
C VAL A 266 -9.89 8.60 21.69
N LYS A 267 -9.48 8.46 22.97
CA LYS A 267 -10.05 7.48 23.89
C LYS A 267 -11.55 7.69 24.10
N ASP A 268 -11.97 8.92 24.32
CA ASP A 268 -13.38 9.27 24.53
C ASP A 268 -14.21 9.03 23.26
N HIS A 269 -13.62 9.28 22.09
CA HIS A 269 -14.32 9.11 20.80
C HIS A 269 -14.53 7.65 20.42
N ILE A 270 -13.64 6.72 20.77
CA ILE A 270 -13.73 5.29 20.40
C ILE A 270 -15.05 4.64 20.84
N GLU A 271 -15.71 5.18 21.87
CA GLU A 271 -17.03 4.70 22.27
C GLU A 271 -18.13 4.95 21.24
N ARG A 272 -17.93 5.91 20.34
CA ARG A 272 -18.92 6.33 19.33
C ARG A 272 -18.76 5.60 18.01
N GLY A 273 -17.55 5.34 17.59
CA GLY A 273 -17.24 4.58 16.37
C GLY A 273 -15.86 4.85 15.83
N GLY A 274 -15.18 3.80 15.37
CA GLY A 274 -13.86 3.95 14.84
C GLY A 274 -13.33 2.72 14.13
N ILE A 275 -12.32 2.95 13.32
CA ILE A 275 -11.51 1.91 12.67
C ILE A 275 -10.05 2.17 12.97
N ALA A 276 -9.35 1.13 13.39
CA ALA A 276 -7.92 1.20 13.66
C ALA A 276 -7.20 0.01 13.00
N GLU A 277 -6.30 0.30 12.09
CA GLU A 277 -5.57 -0.69 11.31
C GLU A 277 -4.09 -0.66 11.67
N CYS A 278 -3.47 -1.83 11.87
CA CYS A 278 -2.03 -2.01 12.09
C CYS A 278 -1.44 -0.98 13.09
N GLY A 279 -0.71 0.02 12.64
CA GLY A 279 -0.16 1.08 13.48
C GLY A 279 -1.23 1.84 14.27
N GLY A 280 -2.41 2.07 13.66
CA GLY A 280 -3.55 2.68 14.36
C GLY A 280 -4.05 1.83 15.52
N MET A 281 -4.11 0.50 15.36
CA MET A 281 -4.43 -0.42 16.45
C MET A 281 -3.35 -0.40 17.54
N MET A 282 -2.07 -0.36 17.17
CA MET A 282 -0.96 -0.27 18.13
C MET A 282 -1.05 1.00 18.99
N TYR A 283 -1.46 2.12 18.39
CA TYR A 283 -1.66 3.39 19.11
C TYR A 283 -2.80 3.31 20.14
N LEU A 284 -3.79 2.43 19.93
CA LEU A 284 -4.89 2.22 20.88
C LEU A 284 -4.54 1.30 22.06
N ALA A 285 -3.40 0.62 22.03
CA ALA A 285 -2.93 -0.22 23.13
C ALA A 285 -2.69 0.60 24.42
N SER A 286 -2.54 -0.07 25.55
CA SER A 286 -2.16 0.58 26.82
C SER A 286 -0.70 1.04 26.79
N GLU A 287 0.18 0.20 26.22
CA GLU A 287 1.61 0.48 26.10
C GLU A 287 2.19 -0.05 24.79
N LEU A 288 3.15 0.70 24.24
CA LEU A 288 4.02 0.28 23.16
C LEU A 288 5.43 0.04 23.74
N VAL A 289 5.83 -1.23 23.81
CA VAL A 289 7.09 -1.68 24.40
C VAL A 289 8.18 -1.65 23.34
N MET A 290 9.24 -0.87 23.57
CA MET A 290 10.35 -0.68 22.62
C MET A 290 11.60 -1.50 22.98
N CYS A 291 11.77 -1.80 24.27
CA CYS A 291 12.88 -2.60 24.75
C CYS A 291 12.49 -3.30 26.06
N LYS A 292 12.99 -4.51 26.29
CA LYS A 292 12.74 -5.29 27.51
C LYS A 292 13.85 -5.16 28.56
N ASP A 293 15.09 -4.90 28.11
CA ASP A 293 16.24 -4.75 28.98
C ASP A 293 17.18 -3.64 28.46
N PRO A 294 17.24 -2.44 29.08
CA PRO A 294 16.31 -1.98 30.11
C PRO A 294 14.87 -1.81 29.56
N TYR A 295 13.88 -2.07 30.40
CA TYR A 295 12.48 -1.94 30.00
C TYR A 295 12.18 -0.49 29.59
N THR A 296 11.74 -0.34 28.34
CA THR A 296 11.35 0.95 27.78
C THR A 296 10.00 0.79 27.08
N ALA A 297 9.00 1.47 27.58
CA ALA A 297 7.65 1.48 27.01
C ALA A 297 7.08 2.89 27.02
N PHE A 298 6.20 3.16 26.08
CA PHE A 298 5.48 4.41 25.95
C PHE A 298 3.99 4.17 26.16
N LYS A 299 3.37 5.00 27.00
CA LYS A 299 1.94 4.97 27.20
C LYS A 299 1.25 5.47 25.93
N MET A 300 0.28 4.71 25.47
CA MET A 300 -0.55 5.02 24.31
C MET A 300 -1.98 5.39 24.77
N VAL A 301 -2.96 5.30 23.89
CA VAL A 301 -4.35 5.72 24.17
C VAL A 301 -4.99 4.91 25.30
N ASP A 302 -4.56 3.67 25.52
CA ASP A 302 -5.13 2.78 26.55
C ASP A 302 -6.66 2.59 26.38
N ALA A 303 -7.10 2.44 25.14
CA ALA A 303 -8.47 2.11 24.79
C ALA A 303 -8.67 0.60 24.63
N LEU A 304 -7.64 -0.09 24.11
CA LEU A 304 -7.61 -1.54 24.05
C LEU A 304 -6.76 -2.07 25.21
N PRO A 305 -7.31 -2.96 26.06
CA PRO A 305 -6.57 -3.51 27.21
C PRO A 305 -5.55 -4.55 26.75
N MET A 306 -4.54 -4.09 26.04
CA MET A 306 -3.44 -4.91 25.52
C MET A 306 -2.12 -4.12 25.51
N LYS A 307 -1.00 -4.85 25.47
CA LYS A 307 0.34 -4.30 25.25
C LYS A 307 0.92 -4.82 23.94
N VAL A 308 1.52 -3.92 23.19
CA VAL A 308 2.19 -4.26 21.92
C VAL A 308 3.70 -4.09 22.06
N SER A 309 4.47 -5.05 21.58
CA SER A 309 5.92 -4.98 21.53
C SER A 309 6.41 -4.73 20.10
N ALA A 310 7.23 -3.69 19.95
CA ALA A 310 8.08 -3.44 18.80
C ALA A 310 9.57 -3.64 19.15
N CYS A 311 9.84 -4.39 20.21
CA CYS A 311 11.18 -4.75 20.65
C CYS A 311 11.84 -5.69 19.64
N LYS A 312 13.12 -5.45 19.30
CA LYS A 312 13.85 -6.26 18.30
C LYS A 312 13.82 -7.76 18.60
N ASP A 313 13.86 -8.16 19.87
CA ASP A 313 13.85 -9.56 20.29
C ASP A 313 12.50 -10.23 20.07
N ASP A 314 11.42 -9.47 20.07
CA ASP A 314 10.05 -9.95 19.82
C ASP A 314 9.63 -9.88 18.37
N MET A 315 10.35 -9.11 17.55
CA MET A 315 9.98 -8.89 16.16
C MET A 315 9.89 -10.20 15.39
N ARG A 316 8.75 -10.42 14.73
CA ARG A 316 8.52 -11.51 13.79
C ARG A 316 7.71 -10.97 12.64
N LEU A 317 8.19 -11.19 11.44
CA LEU A 317 7.46 -10.79 10.24
C LEU A 317 6.14 -11.55 10.16
N ALA A 318 5.03 -10.82 10.22
CA ALA A 318 3.70 -11.28 9.86
C ALA A 318 3.30 -10.57 8.57
N MET A 319 3.09 -11.35 7.50
CA MET A 319 2.73 -10.79 6.20
C MET A 319 1.81 -11.73 5.43
N GLY A 320 1.06 -11.15 4.52
CA GLY A 320 0.24 -11.85 3.53
C GLY A 320 -1.22 -11.42 3.58
N TYR A 321 -1.97 -11.97 2.65
CA TYR A 321 -3.40 -11.67 2.52
C TYR A 321 -4.22 -12.25 3.67
N ARG A 322 -5.26 -11.51 4.05
CA ARG A 322 -6.22 -11.87 5.10
C ARG A 322 -7.64 -11.69 4.58
N SER A 323 -8.53 -12.59 4.99
CA SER A 323 -9.96 -12.46 4.76
C SER A 323 -10.76 -12.97 5.94
N PHE A 324 -11.92 -12.39 6.16
CA PHE A 324 -12.89 -12.85 7.15
C PHE A 324 -14.30 -12.43 6.76
N ASP A 325 -15.28 -13.12 7.30
CA ASP A 325 -16.69 -12.75 7.16
C ASP A 325 -17.13 -11.98 8.40
N PHE A 326 -17.67 -10.80 8.19
CA PHE A 326 -18.22 -9.97 9.24
C PHE A 326 -19.66 -9.58 8.87
N ARG A 327 -20.65 -10.05 9.65
CA ARG A 327 -22.08 -9.79 9.42
C ARG A 327 -22.55 -10.14 8.00
N GLY A 328 -22.03 -11.21 7.43
CA GLY A 328 -22.37 -11.66 6.08
C GLY A 328 -21.67 -10.91 4.95
N VAL A 329 -20.77 -9.99 5.28
CA VAL A 329 -19.89 -9.32 4.30
C VAL A 329 -18.50 -9.91 4.38
N LYS A 330 -17.99 -10.37 3.25
CA LYS A 330 -16.62 -10.85 3.15
C LYS A 330 -15.67 -9.69 2.97
N LEU A 331 -14.82 -9.47 3.97
CA LEU A 331 -13.80 -8.45 3.98
C LEU A 331 -12.43 -9.08 3.67
N ARG A 332 -11.61 -8.34 2.95
CA ARG A 332 -10.28 -8.75 2.53
C ARG A 332 -9.30 -7.62 2.77
N GLY A 333 -8.03 -7.99 2.89
CA GLY A 333 -6.95 -7.03 3.09
C GLY A 333 -5.62 -7.76 3.16
N HIS A 334 -4.61 -7.07 3.63
CA HIS A 334 -3.31 -7.65 3.86
C HIS A 334 -2.79 -7.29 5.25
N GLU A 335 -1.83 -8.05 5.72
CA GLU A 335 -1.11 -7.84 6.97
C GLU A 335 0.38 -7.72 6.66
N PHE A 336 1.03 -6.73 7.25
CA PHE A 336 2.47 -6.55 7.11
C PHE A 336 3.02 -5.76 8.29
N HIS A 337 3.57 -6.44 9.28
CA HIS A 337 4.17 -5.85 10.47
C HIS A 337 5.20 -6.77 11.12
N TYR A 338 6.00 -6.22 12.02
CA TYR A 338 6.95 -6.97 12.85
C TYR A 338 6.56 -6.99 14.33
N SER A 339 5.72 -6.07 14.77
CA SER A 339 5.28 -5.95 16.16
C SER A 339 4.40 -7.12 16.59
N ARG A 340 4.22 -7.30 17.89
CA ARG A 340 3.41 -8.39 18.47
C ARG A 340 2.60 -7.90 19.66
N ILE A 341 1.39 -8.42 19.82
CA ILE A 341 0.65 -8.33 21.07
C ILE A 341 1.33 -9.30 22.05
N ILE A 342 1.80 -8.78 23.18
CA ILE A 342 2.54 -9.55 24.20
C ILE A 342 1.74 -9.77 25.48
N ASP A 343 0.69 -8.99 25.68
CA ASP A 343 -0.22 -9.07 26.79
C ASP A 343 -1.59 -8.54 26.37
N GLN A 344 -2.67 -9.18 26.75
CA GLN A 344 -4.04 -8.72 26.49
C GLN A 344 -5.01 -9.28 27.54
N ASP A 345 -6.06 -8.51 27.87
CA ASP A 345 -7.16 -8.98 28.70
C ASP A 345 -7.86 -10.17 28.01
N GLU A 346 -8.18 -11.22 28.79
CA GLU A 346 -8.86 -12.41 28.28
C GLU A 346 -10.22 -12.12 27.65
N LYS A 347 -10.85 -11.00 28.00
CA LYS A 347 -12.11 -10.55 27.42
C LYS A 347 -11.95 -9.90 26.05
N LEU A 348 -10.72 -9.50 25.67
CA LEU A 348 -10.41 -8.96 24.36
C LEU A 348 -10.15 -10.08 23.37
N ALA A 349 -11.19 -10.79 22.98
CA ALA A 349 -11.10 -11.87 22.00
C ALA A 349 -11.33 -11.37 20.56
N SER A 350 -10.83 -12.12 19.57
CA SER A 350 -11.17 -11.87 18.17
C SER A 350 -12.66 -12.08 17.95
N ALA A 351 -13.31 -11.12 17.29
CA ALA A 351 -14.74 -11.19 16.96
C ALA A 351 -15.05 -12.18 15.85
N VAL A 352 -14.05 -12.53 15.02
CA VAL A 352 -14.17 -13.41 13.86
C VAL A 352 -12.92 -14.27 13.70
N GLN A 353 -13.05 -15.38 12.95
CA GLN A 353 -11.92 -16.15 12.47
C GLN A 353 -11.37 -15.52 11.19
N VAL A 354 -10.07 -15.24 11.17
CA VAL A 354 -9.35 -14.73 10.00
C VAL A 354 -8.69 -15.87 9.24
N TYR A 355 -8.68 -15.77 7.91
CA TYR A 355 -8.11 -16.76 7.00
C TYR A 355 -7.04 -16.12 6.11
N ASN A 356 -6.03 -16.90 5.74
CA ASN A 356 -5.05 -16.51 4.73
C ASN A 356 -5.59 -16.68 3.30
N ALA A 357 -4.78 -16.33 2.29
CA ALA A 357 -5.18 -16.43 0.88
C ALA A 357 -5.60 -17.84 0.43
N LYS A 358 -5.10 -18.88 1.10
CA LYS A 358 -5.43 -20.31 0.81
C LYS A 358 -6.64 -20.81 1.60
N GLY A 359 -7.30 -19.95 2.38
CA GLY A 359 -8.44 -20.33 3.21
C GLY A 359 -8.07 -21.05 4.50
N HIS A 360 -6.81 -21.06 4.90
CA HIS A 360 -6.41 -21.63 6.18
C HIS A 360 -6.58 -20.59 7.30
N PRO A 361 -7.08 -20.99 8.48
CA PRO A 361 -7.22 -20.09 9.62
C PRO A 361 -5.85 -19.59 10.09
N VAL A 362 -5.81 -18.33 10.52
CA VAL A 362 -4.62 -17.67 11.08
C VAL A 362 -4.96 -16.99 12.41
N ASN A 363 -3.93 -16.72 13.21
CA ASN A 363 -4.09 -16.13 14.55
C ASN A 363 -4.20 -14.60 14.55
N THR A 364 -4.35 -13.98 13.38
CA THR A 364 -4.62 -12.53 13.30
C THR A 364 -5.97 -12.24 13.95
N ALA A 365 -6.01 -11.33 14.92
CA ALA A 365 -7.25 -10.96 15.59
C ALA A 365 -7.91 -9.77 14.90
N VAL A 366 -9.24 -9.78 14.90
CA VAL A 366 -10.09 -8.62 14.61
C VAL A 366 -10.86 -8.31 15.88
N PHE A 367 -10.45 -7.26 16.56
CA PHE A 367 -11.09 -6.84 17.81
C PHE A 367 -12.30 -5.98 17.51
N ARG A 368 -13.39 -6.30 18.22
CA ARG A 368 -14.54 -5.41 18.34
C ARG A 368 -14.62 -4.96 19.79
N TYR A 369 -14.37 -3.70 20.03
CA TYR A 369 -14.45 -3.10 21.35
C TYR A 369 -15.39 -1.89 21.31
N LYS A 370 -16.55 -2.00 21.97
CA LYS A 370 -17.64 -1.03 21.84
C LYS A 370 -18.03 -0.88 20.36
N ASN A 371 -17.88 0.31 19.77
CA ASN A 371 -18.13 0.57 18.37
C ASN A 371 -16.84 0.71 17.53
N LEU A 372 -15.70 0.26 18.08
CA LEU A 372 -14.41 0.21 17.41
C LEU A 372 -14.19 -1.15 16.74
N ILE A 373 -13.68 -1.13 15.52
CA ILE A 373 -13.06 -2.29 14.86
C ILE A 373 -11.55 -2.05 14.77
N ALA A 374 -10.77 -2.98 15.28
CA ALA A 374 -9.30 -2.87 15.29
C ALA A 374 -8.64 -4.20 14.89
N SER A 375 -7.61 -4.15 14.05
CA SER A 375 -6.86 -5.32 13.59
C SER A 375 -5.47 -4.91 13.10
N TYR A 376 -4.55 -5.88 13.02
CA TYR A 376 -3.33 -5.72 12.21
C TYR A 376 -3.60 -5.73 10.71
N THR A 377 -4.76 -6.23 10.28
CA THR A 377 -5.12 -6.27 8.86
C THR A 377 -5.42 -4.86 8.34
N HIS A 378 -4.73 -4.47 7.28
CA HIS A 378 -5.13 -3.34 6.45
C HIS A 378 -6.26 -3.81 5.54
N LEU A 379 -7.49 -3.48 5.89
CA LEU A 379 -8.66 -3.85 5.11
C LEU A 379 -8.74 -3.01 3.84
N TYR A 380 -9.18 -3.65 2.76
CA TYR A 380 -9.55 -2.96 1.55
C TYR A 380 -11.09 -2.91 1.45
N TRP A 381 -11.66 -1.75 1.60
CA TRP A 381 -13.11 -1.52 1.64
C TRP A 381 -13.62 -0.54 0.58
N GLY A 382 -12.79 -0.26 -0.45
CA GLY A 382 -13.19 0.56 -1.60
C GLY A 382 -14.38 -0.03 -2.36
N GLU A 383 -14.42 -1.37 -2.50
CA GLU A 383 -15.53 -2.07 -3.16
C GLU A 383 -16.70 -2.36 -2.21
N THR A 384 -16.40 -2.91 -1.02
CA THR A 384 -17.44 -3.43 -0.10
C THR A 384 -18.05 -2.35 0.78
N GLY A 385 -17.38 -1.24 0.92
CA GLY A 385 -17.73 -0.18 1.84
C GLY A 385 -17.41 -0.52 3.30
N ILE A 386 -17.22 0.52 4.09
CA ILE A 386 -16.82 0.45 5.50
C ILE A 386 -18.01 0.30 6.44
N TRP A 387 -19.19 0.76 6.00
CA TRP A 387 -20.36 0.90 6.87
C TRP A 387 -20.95 -0.43 7.32
N SER A 388 -20.70 -1.51 6.56
CA SER A 388 -21.05 -2.87 6.97
C SER A 388 -20.37 -3.34 8.27
N LEU A 389 -19.30 -2.66 8.69
CA LEU A 389 -18.60 -2.93 9.95
C LEU A 389 -19.36 -2.41 11.18
N PHE A 390 -20.29 -1.48 11.02
CA PHE A 390 -21.00 -0.82 12.10
C PHE A 390 -22.45 -1.30 12.22
N GLU A 391 -23.05 -1.21 13.42
CA GLU A 391 -24.45 -1.56 13.67
C GLU A 391 -25.41 -0.49 13.16
N GLN A 392 -24.98 0.75 13.25
CA GLN A 392 -25.64 1.93 12.73
C GLN A 392 -24.64 2.67 11.87
N VAL A 393 -25.08 3.13 10.73
CA VAL A 393 -24.24 4.00 9.89
C VAL A 393 -24.03 5.30 10.66
N PRO A 394 -22.77 5.71 10.91
CA PRO A 394 -22.51 6.99 11.56
C PRO A 394 -23.16 8.14 10.76
N GLY A 395 -24.00 8.97 11.44
CA GLY A 395 -24.67 10.10 10.80
C GLY A 395 -26.12 9.86 10.30
N GLU A 396 -26.69 8.64 10.49
CA GLU A 396 -28.13 8.39 10.31
C GLU A 396 -28.97 8.62 11.57
#